data_dd0b51633203f4e1e6757c9cb0fdca5e
#
_entry.id   dd0b51633203f4e1e6757c9cb0fdca5e
#
_cell.length_a   1.000
_cell.length_b   1.000
_cell.length_c   1.000
_cell.angle_alpha   90.00
_cell.angle_beta   90.00
_cell.angle_gamma   90.00
#
_symmetry.space_group_name_H-M   'P 1'
#
loop_
_entity.id
_entity.type
_entity.pdbx_description
1 polymer ?
#
loop_
_entity_poly.entity_id
_entity_poly.type
_entity_poly.pdbx_seq_one_letter_code
_entity_poly.pdbx_strand_id
1 'polypeptide(L)'
;MSVGIREFSSAQELLRFIDAHLTELRKTLGDLLRVIEELRAKSELDKRIRELLLRLSRQGGEGTSSGSRPEIVKLGESLELVINPSPSVELRYLEDLAETINKKIAKLQAARKGVEQLAEIGLEAKLDVILVDDVPTTIFIKF
;
A
#
# COMPACT_ATOMS: atom_id res chain seq x y z
N MET A 1 0.70 12.78 -3.59
CA MET A 1 1.29 12.26 -4.82
C MET A 1 2.53 13.08 -5.16
N SER A 2 3.66 12.44 -5.22
CA SER A 2 4.92 13.09 -5.58
C SER A 2 5.05 13.12 -7.09
N VAL A 3 5.16 14.30 -7.67
CA VAL A 3 5.32 14.48 -9.11
C VAL A 3 6.52 15.38 -9.34
N GLY A 4 7.43 14.98 -10.20
CA GLY A 4 8.60 15.77 -10.49
C GLY A 4 9.40 15.26 -11.66
N ILE A 5 10.41 16.04 -12.01
CA ILE A 5 11.38 15.68 -13.04
C ILE A 5 12.73 15.53 -12.34
N ARG A 6 13.41 14.43 -12.60
CA ARG A 6 14.73 14.16 -12.04
C ARG A 6 15.70 13.76 -13.14
N GLU A 7 16.90 14.32 -13.08
CA GLU A 7 17.98 13.98 -14.00
C GLU A 7 18.78 12.80 -13.50
N PHE A 8 19.05 11.85 -14.39
CA PHE A 8 19.94 10.72 -14.15
C PHE A 8 21.08 10.75 -15.16
N SER A 9 22.27 10.42 -14.71
CA SER A 9 23.46 10.44 -15.57
C SER A 9 23.50 9.24 -16.53
N SER A 10 22.80 8.16 -16.21
CA SER A 10 22.78 6.95 -17.02
C SER A 10 21.54 6.09 -16.71
N ALA A 11 21.27 5.14 -17.61
CA ALA A 11 20.21 4.16 -17.39
C ALA A 11 20.50 3.29 -16.16
N GLN A 12 21.76 2.97 -15.87
CA GLN A 12 22.14 2.21 -14.69
C GLN A 12 21.80 2.96 -13.40
N GLU A 13 22.01 4.26 -13.37
CA GLU A 13 21.66 5.08 -12.21
C GLU A 13 20.15 5.06 -11.97
N LEU A 14 19.37 5.14 -13.04
CA LEU A 14 17.91 5.01 -12.96
C LEU A 14 17.49 3.61 -12.47
N LEU A 15 18.15 2.55 -12.91
CA LEU A 15 17.91 1.19 -12.43
C LEU A 15 18.16 1.07 -10.93
N ARG A 16 19.23 1.67 -10.43
CA ARG A 16 19.53 1.68 -8.98
C ARG A 16 18.45 2.40 -8.20
N PHE A 17 17.96 3.51 -8.72
CA PHE A 17 16.85 4.25 -8.12
C PHE A 17 15.60 3.40 -8.02
N ILE A 18 15.23 2.72 -9.11
CA ILE A 18 14.07 1.81 -9.13
C ILE A 18 14.26 0.65 -8.15
N ASP A 19 15.42 0.03 -8.14
CA ASP A 19 15.72 -1.10 -7.26
C ASP A 19 15.67 -0.71 -5.78
N ALA A 20 16.16 0.48 -5.44
CA ALA A 20 16.09 0.99 -4.07
C ALA A 20 14.62 1.16 -3.63
N HIS A 21 13.78 1.72 -4.49
CA HIS A 21 12.35 1.89 -4.20
C HIS A 21 11.62 0.56 -4.11
N LEU A 22 11.94 -0.40 -4.98
CA LEU A 22 11.38 -1.75 -4.91
C LEU A 22 11.72 -2.44 -3.60
N THR A 23 12.97 -2.32 -3.16
CA THR A 23 13.43 -2.92 -1.89
C THR A 23 12.65 -2.33 -0.71
N GLU A 24 12.50 -1.01 -0.67
CA GLU A 24 11.73 -0.35 0.40
C GLU A 24 10.26 -0.74 0.39
N LEU A 25 9.64 -0.78 -0.78
CA LEU A 25 8.23 -1.15 -0.90
C LEU A 25 7.99 -2.59 -0.48
N ARG A 26 8.88 -3.52 -0.85
CA ARG A 26 8.78 -4.91 -0.45
C ARG A 26 8.93 -5.07 1.06
N LYS A 27 9.82 -4.30 1.66
CA LYS A 27 10.00 -4.30 3.12
C LYS A 27 8.74 -3.78 3.81
N THR A 28 8.23 -2.64 3.35
CA THR A 28 7.00 -2.05 3.89
C THR A 28 5.82 -3.01 3.75
N LEU A 29 5.70 -3.67 2.60
CA LEU A 29 4.65 -4.67 2.37
C LEU A 29 4.79 -5.85 3.32
N GLY A 30 6.01 -6.35 3.53
CA GLY A 30 6.25 -7.44 4.47
C GLY A 30 5.84 -7.10 5.90
N ASP A 31 6.19 -5.89 6.35
CA ASP A 31 5.79 -5.41 7.68
C ASP A 31 4.28 -5.26 7.78
N LEU A 32 3.65 -4.73 6.73
CA LEU A 32 2.20 -4.56 6.67
C LEU A 32 1.47 -5.92 6.69
N LEU A 33 1.97 -6.90 5.97
CA LEU A 33 1.37 -8.24 5.94
C LEU A 33 1.40 -8.92 7.30
N ARG A 34 2.43 -8.68 8.12
CA ARG A 34 2.47 -9.17 9.51
C ARG A 34 1.36 -8.58 10.34
N VAL A 35 1.16 -7.26 10.24
CA VAL A 35 0.07 -6.58 10.94
C VAL A 35 -1.28 -7.08 10.48
N ILE A 36 -1.44 -7.31 9.18
CA ILE A 36 -2.67 -7.87 8.60
C ILE A 36 -2.95 -9.26 9.18
N GLU A 37 -1.95 -10.13 9.27
CA GLU A 37 -2.13 -11.46 9.86
C GLU A 37 -2.57 -11.40 11.32
N GLU A 38 -1.96 -10.51 12.10
CA GLU A 38 -2.35 -10.29 13.49
C GLU A 38 -3.80 -9.81 13.61
N LEU A 39 -4.20 -8.87 12.74
CA LEU A 39 -5.56 -8.36 12.72
C LEU A 39 -6.58 -9.39 12.26
N ARG A 40 -6.22 -10.25 11.30
CA ARG A 40 -7.08 -11.36 10.89
C ARG A 40 -7.37 -12.30 12.05
N ALA A 41 -6.35 -12.65 12.82
CA ALA A 41 -6.52 -13.49 14.00
C ALA A 41 -7.43 -12.83 15.04
N LYS A 42 -7.23 -11.54 15.30
CA LYS A 42 -8.10 -10.76 16.22
C LYS A 42 -9.53 -10.66 15.69
N SER A 43 -9.69 -10.44 14.39
CA SER A 43 -11.00 -10.33 13.74
C SER A 43 -11.78 -11.65 13.85
N GLU A 44 -11.13 -12.78 13.63
CA GLU A 44 -11.76 -14.08 13.79
C GLU A 44 -12.17 -14.36 15.23
N LEU A 45 -11.30 -14.03 16.19
CA LEU A 45 -11.60 -14.17 17.60
C LEU A 45 -12.78 -13.29 17.99
N ASP A 46 -12.81 -12.05 17.51
CA ASP A 46 -13.90 -11.11 17.74
C ASP A 46 -15.24 -11.65 17.20
N LYS A 47 -15.23 -12.22 16.02
CA LYS A 47 -16.42 -12.86 15.43
C LYS A 47 -16.90 -14.03 16.27
N ARG A 48 -16.02 -14.88 16.75
CA ARG A 48 -16.35 -16.01 17.61
C ARG A 48 -16.97 -15.56 18.93
N ILE A 49 -16.40 -14.51 19.52
CA ILE A 49 -16.92 -13.93 20.76
C ILE A 49 -18.31 -13.35 20.52
N ARG A 50 -18.53 -12.65 19.42
CA ARG A 50 -19.84 -12.09 19.06
C ARG A 50 -20.88 -13.19 18.84
N GLU A 51 -20.51 -14.26 18.15
CA GLU A 51 -21.38 -15.40 17.95
C GLU A 51 -21.77 -16.06 19.27
N LEU A 52 -20.81 -16.23 20.17
CA LEU A 52 -21.06 -16.74 21.50
C LEU A 52 -22.02 -15.86 22.29
N LEU A 53 -21.79 -14.55 22.28
CA LEU A 53 -22.65 -13.57 22.94
C LEU A 53 -24.07 -13.57 22.38
N LEU A 54 -24.22 -13.74 21.06
CA LEU A 54 -25.51 -13.85 20.42
C LEU A 54 -26.25 -15.12 20.86
N ARG A 55 -25.55 -16.24 20.97
CA ARG A 55 -26.13 -17.49 21.47
C ARG A 55 -26.59 -17.36 22.92
N LEU A 56 -25.75 -16.72 23.74
CA LEU A 56 -26.07 -16.50 25.15
C LEU A 56 -27.23 -15.51 25.33
N SER A 57 -27.29 -14.46 24.50
CA SER A 57 -28.38 -13.49 24.56
C SER A 57 -29.72 -14.08 24.09
N ARG A 58 -29.73 -15.01 23.14
CA ARG A 58 -30.93 -15.74 22.73
C ARG A 58 -31.48 -16.60 23.85
N GLN A 59 -30.61 -17.11 24.71
CA GLN A 59 -31.01 -17.87 25.87
C GLN A 59 -31.37 -16.97 27.05
N GLY A 60 -30.82 -15.78 27.15
CA GLY A 60 -31.01 -14.85 28.24
C GLY A 60 -32.01 -13.75 28.03
N GLY A 61 -32.62 -13.62 26.84
CA GLY A 61 -33.73 -12.73 26.59
C GLY A 61 -33.44 -11.28 26.26
N GLU A 62 -32.25 -10.78 26.36
CA GLU A 62 -31.93 -9.44 25.89
C GLU A 62 -30.62 -9.38 25.14
N GLY A 63 -30.70 -9.07 23.86
CA GLY A 63 -29.54 -8.74 23.07
C GLY A 63 -29.00 -7.39 23.44
N THR A 64 -27.89 -7.36 24.11
CA THR A 64 -27.17 -6.11 24.24
C THR A 64 -26.60 -5.77 22.87
N SER A 65 -27.00 -4.65 22.34
CA SER A 65 -26.31 -4.09 21.19
C SER A 65 -24.87 -3.84 21.60
N SER A 66 -24.05 -4.79 21.31
CA SER A 66 -22.66 -4.63 21.57
C SER A 66 -22.05 -3.76 20.50
N GLY A 67 -21.41 -2.80 20.89
CA GLY A 67 -20.40 -2.30 20.05
C GLY A 67 -20.66 -0.96 19.50
N SER A 68 -19.83 -0.09 19.92
CA SER A 68 -19.54 1.15 19.24
C SER A 68 -19.28 0.86 17.77
N ARG A 69 -20.15 1.33 16.90
CA ARG A 69 -19.86 1.37 15.48
C ARG A 69 -18.67 2.30 15.28
N PRO A 70 -17.71 1.94 14.44
CA PRO A 70 -16.62 2.87 14.17
C PRO A 70 -17.19 4.15 13.60
N GLU A 71 -16.79 5.27 14.15
CA GLU A 71 -17.12 6.56 13.61
C GLU A 71 -16.07 6.95 12.58
N ILE A 72 -16.54 7.31 11.40
CA ILE A 72 -15.67 7.80 10.34
C ILE A 72 -15.98 9.28 10.16
N VAL A 73 -14.96 10.10 10.36
CA VAL A 73 -15.05 11.55 10.19
C VAL A 73 -14.11 11.96 9.07
N LYS A 74 -14.64 12.68 8.11
CA LYS A 74 -13.80 13.22 7.04
C LYS A 74 -13.16 14.53 7.48
N LEU A 75 -11.83 14.56 7.44
CA LEU A 75 -11.05 15.75 7.72
C LEU A 75 -10.52 16.31 6.39
N GLY A 76 -11.39 17.06 5.67
CA GLY A 76 -11.06 17.56 4.35
C GLY A 76 -11.42 16.56 3.25
N GLU A 77 -10.87 16.75 2.05
CA GLU A 77 -11.24 15.96 0.87
C GLU A 77 -10.57 14.59 0.81
N SER A 78 -9.38 14.44 1.41
CA SER A 78 -8.56 13.25 1.23
C SER A 78 -8.15 12.55 2.53
N LEU A 79 -8.57 13.06 3.68
CA LEU A 79 -8.19 12.48 4.97
C LEU A 79 -9.42 12.02 5.74
N GLU A 80 -9.39 10.77 6.15
CA GLU A 80 -10.42 10.19 7.00
C GLU A 80 -9.88 9.90 8.39
N LEU A 81 -10.68 10.19 9.41
CA LEU A 81 -10.40 9.80 10.79
C LEU A 81 -11.36 8.68 11.17
N VAL A 82 -10.82 7.55 11.55
CA VAL A 82 -11.61 6.41 12.02
C VAL A 82 -11.42 6.28 13.52
N ILE A 83 -12.50 6.45 14.28
CA ILE A 83 -12.47 6.41 15.73
C ILE A 83 -12.91 5.03 16.20
N ASN A 84 -12.12 4.41 17.07
CA ASN A 84 -12.38 3.09 17.65
C ASN A 84 -12.68 2.02 16.59
N PRO A 85 -11.78 1.82 15.61
CA PRO A 85 -12.03 0.81 14.59
C PRO A 85 -12.05 -0.59 15.20
N SER A 86 -12.99 -1.41 14.75
CA SER A 86 -12.94 -2.84 15.04
C SER A 86 -11.77 -3.47 14.27
N PRO A 87 -11.26 -4.64 14.69
CA PRO A 87 -10.22 -5.33 13.94
C PRO A 87 -10.61 -5.58 12.47
N SER A 88 -11.88 -5.85 12.19
CA SER A 88 -12.36 -6.08 10.82
C SER A 88 -12.30 -4.82 9.96
N VAL A 89 -12.63 -3.67 10.52
CA VAL A 89 -12.58 -2.38 9.82
C VAL A 89 -11.13 -1.98 9.54
N GLU A 90 -10.30 -2.06 10.56
CA GLU A 90 -8.87 -1.75 10.44
C GLU A 90 -8.21 -2.67 9.40
N LEU A 91 -8.54 -3.95 9.43
CA LEU A 91 -8.05 -4.94 8.47
C LEU A 91 -8.38 -4.55 7.02
N ARG A 92 -9.59 -4.08 6.76
CA ARG A 92 -9.99 -3.66 5.40
C ARG A 92 -9.12 -2.52 4.88
N TYR A 93 -8.87 -1.50 5.71
CA TYR A 93 -8.01 -0.38 5.31
C TYR A 93 -6.57 -0.83 5.03
N LEU A 94 -6.05 -1.75 5.84
CA LEU A 94 -4.68 -2.25 5.65
C LEU A 94 -4.58 -3.17 4.44
N GLU A 95 -5.60 -3.96 4.14
CA GLU A 95 -5.64 -4.77 2.92
C GLU A 95 -5.69 -3.90 1.67
N ASP A 96 -6.44 -2.80 1.69
CA ASP A 96 -6.47 -1.83 0.61
C ASP A 96 -5.11 -1.16 0.42
N LEU A 97 -4.43 -0.84 1.51
CA LEU A 97 -3.07 -0.30 1.45
C LEU A 97 -2.09 -1.31 0.85
N ALA A 98 -2.18 -2.58 1.25
CA ALA A 98 -1.34 -3.64 0.70
C ALA A 98 -1.55 -3.79 -0.82
N GLU A 99 -2.78 -3.70 -1.27
CA GLU A 99 -3.11 -3.73 -2.70
C GLU A 99 -2.49 -2.54 -3.44
N THR A 100 -2.56 -1.35 -2.85
CA THR A 100 -1.95 -0.14 -3.42
C THR A 100 -0.44 -0.29 -3.56
N ILE A 101 0.22 -0.84 -2.54
CA ILE A 101 1.66 -1.11 -2.57
C ILE A 101 2.00 -2.13 -3.65
N ASN A 102 1.23 -3.22 -3.75
CA ASN A 102 1.42 -4.23 -4.79
C ASN A 102 1.29 -3.67 -6.20
N LYS A 103 0.33 -2.79 -6.43
CA LYS A 103 0.17 -2.10 -7.72
C LYS A 103 1.37 -1.22 -8.04
N LYS A 104 1.90 -0.52 -7.06
CA LYS A 104 3.08 0.33 -7.23
C LYS A 104 4.32 -0.52 -7.54
N ILE A 105 4.50 -1.63 -6.84
CA ILE A 105 5.58 -2.59 -7.12
C ILE A 105 5.49 -3.09 -8.56
N ALA A 106 4.30 -3.47 -9.03
CA ALA A 106 4.10 -3.94 -10.39
C ALA A 106 4.46 -2.88 -11.43
N LYS A 107 4.08 -1.62 -11.19
CA LYS A 107 4.42 -0.50 -12.07
C LYS A 107 5.93 -0.25 -12.12
N LEU A 108 6.60 -0.31 -10.98
CA LEU A 108 8.06 -0.16 -10.91
C LEU A 108 8.78 -1.31 -11.61
N GLN A 109 8.30 -2.54 -11.45
CA GLN A 109 8.86 -3.70 -12.16
C GLN A 109 8.70 -3.58 -13.67
N ALA A 110 7.56 -3.09 -14.15
CA ALA A 110 7.34 -2.84 -15.57
C ALA A 110 8.27 -1.75 -16.09
N ALA A 111 8.42 -0.65 -15.34
CA ALA A 111 9.34 0.42 -15.69
C ALA A 111 10.80 -0.08 -15.71
N ARG A 112 11.16 -0.93 -14.76
CA ARG A 112 12.49 -1.54 -14.68
C ARG A 112 12.83 -2.31 -15.94
N LYS A 113 11.91 -3.11 -16.47
CA LYS A 113 12.11 -3.85 -17.70
C LYS A 113 12.39 -2.94 -18.89
N GLY A 114 11.67 -1.83 -18.98
CA GLY A 114 11.91 -0.84 -20.04
C GLY A 114 13.28 -0.18 -19.92
N VAL A 115 13.69 0.16 -18.71
CA VAL A 115 14.99 0.79 -18.45
C VAL A 115 16.13 -0.21 -18.68
N GLU A 116 15.95 -1.49 -18.39
CA GLU A 116 16.92 -2.54 -18.73
C GLU A 116 17.22 -2.59 -20.20
N GLN A 117 16.19 -2.50 -21.05
CA GLN A 117 16.35 -2.47 -22.49
C GLN A 117 17.16 -1.26 -22.93
N LEU A 118 16.91 -0.11 -22.29
CA LEU A 118 17.65 1.11 -22.55
C LEU A 118 19.13 0.99 -22.14
N ALA A 119 19.39 0.35 -21.02
CA ALA A 119 20.74 0.10 -20.52
C ALA A 119 21.52 -0.86 -21.44
N GLU A 120 20.85 -1.87 -22.01
CA GLU A 120 21.47 -2.81 -22.95
C GLU A 120 21.96 -2.16 -24.23
N ILE A 121 21.30 -1.10 -24.67
CA ILE A 121 21.72 -0.35 -25.86
C ILE A 121 23.06 0.35 -25.63
N GLY A 122 23.43 0.60 -24.38
CA GLY A 122 24.71 1.19 -24.03
C GLY A 122 24.87 2.66 -24.39
N LEU A 123 23.77 3.37 -24.50
CA LEU A 123 23.77 4.80 -24.77
C LEU A 123 24.27 5.58 -23.56
N GLU A 124 25.35 6.32 -23.75
CA GLU A 124 25.82 7.30 -22.78
C GLU A 124 25.08 8.62 -22.98
N ALA A 125 23.95 8.76 -22.35
CA ALA A 125 23.13 9.95 -22.46
C ALA A 125 22.55 10.29 -21.10
N LYS A 126 22.36 11.58 -20.88
CA LYS A 126 21.63 12.03 -19.70
C LYS A 126 20.15 11.78 -19.89
N LEU A 127 19.50 11.36 -18.82
CA LEU A 127 18.08 11.06 -18.82
C LEU A 127 17.36 12.06 -17.91
N ASP A 128 16.37 12.75 -18.45
CA ASP A 128 15.42 13.50 -17.64
C ASP A 128 14.17 12.64 -17.51
N VAL A 129 13.83 12.25 -16.30
CA VAL A 129 12.76 11.31 -16.03
C VAL A 129 11.62 11.99 -15.29
N ILE A 130 10.43 11.88 -15.85
CA ILE A 130 9.21 12.31 -15.17
C ILE A 130 8.80 11.18 -14.23
N LEU A 131 8.70 11.53 -12.95
CA LEU A 131 8.30 10.62 -11.88
C LEU A 131 6.92 11.01 -11.37
N VAL A 132 6.01 10.07 -11.33
CA VAL A 132 4.71 10.23 -10.70
C VAL A 132 4.64 9.22 -9.57
N ASP A 133 4.58 9.70 -8.34
CA ASP A 133 4.60 8.87 -7.13
C ASP A 133 5.80 7.92 -7.12
N ASP A 134 6.98 8.46 -7.44
CA ASP A 134 8.26 7.77 -7.56
C ASP A 134 8.33 6.68 -8.64
N VAL A 135 7.34 6.62 -9.52
CA VAL A 135 7.31 5.71 -10.65
C VAL A 135 7.69 6.45 -11.92
N PRO A 136 8.73 6.02 -12.64
CA PRO A 136 9.07 6.61 -13.93
C PRO A 136 7.92 6.42 -14.94
N THR A 137 7.48 7.51 -15.54
CA THR A 137 6.41 7.47 -16.55
C THR A 137 6.87 7.91 -17.93
N THR A 138 7.87 8.79 -17.98
CA THR A 138 8.41 9.30 -19.25
C THR A 138 9.90 9.56 -19.09
N ILE A 139 10.65 9.21 -20.10
CA ILE A 139 12.11 9.44 -20.14
C ILE A 139 12.41 10.31 -21.35
N PHE A 140 13.07 11.46 -21.10
CA PHE A 140 13.66 12.25 -22.15
C PHE A 140 15.14 11.94 -22.24
N ILE A 141 15.58 11.48 -23.42
CA ILE A 141 16.99 11.24 -23.67
C ILE A 141 17.54 12.47 -24.37
N LYS A 142 18.55 13.07 -23.77
CA LYS A 142 19.21 14.26 -24.34
C LYS A 142 20.66 13.93 -24.69
N PHE A 143 20.96 14.10 -25.94
CA PHE A 143 22.31 13.88 -26.45
C PHE A 143 23.14 15.18 -26.44
#